data_7eaf0b8a5acee08a41d805c686fed217
#
_entry.id   7eaf0b8a5acee08a41d805c686fed217
#
_cell.length_a   1.000
_cell.length_b   1.000
_cell.length_c   1.000
_cell.angle_alpha   90.00
_cell.angle_beta   90.00
_cell.angle_gamma   90.00
#
_symmetry.space_group_name_H-M   'P 1'
#
loop_
_entity.id
_entity.type
_entity.pdbx_description
1 polymer ?
#
loop_
_entity_poly.entity_id
_entity_poly.type
_entity_poly.pdbx_seq_one_letter_code
_entity_poly.pdbx_strand_id
1 'polypeptide(L)'
;MQAAAHASGLQLHVLRASTVADLDTVFASIAQLGAGGLVISSDSFFFGQSKQLATLAVRHAVPTIFGFREFVTAGGLMSYGGSLAESFRWVGIYTGQILKGAKPADLPVQRSTKIELFINLLTAQALGIESAAHATYPRRGCYRMNWLDVRFWHKADITTVFQRCLLLSEKPTSG
;
A
#
# COMPACT_ATOMS: atom_id res chain seq x y z
N MET A 1 11.51 4.84 -7.49
CA MET A 1 11.20 5.30 -6.14
C MET A 1 12.25 6.20 -5.52
N GLN A 2 13.55 5.85 -5.53
CA GLN A 2 14.61 6.71 -4.96
C GLN A 2 14.62 8.13 -5.53
N ALA A 3 14.54 8.28 -6.86
CA ALA A 3 14.47 9.60 -7.50
C ALA A 3 13.25 10.43 -7.05
N ALA A 4 12.10 9.78 -6.89
CA ALA A 4 10.88 10.44 -6.42
C ALA A 4 10.99 10.86 -4.93
N ALA A 5 11.57 10.01 -4.09
CA ALA A 5 11.82 10.34 -2.70
C ALA A 5 12.76 11.54 -2.56
N HIS A 6 13.87 11.52 -3.31
CA HIS A 6 14.84 12.62 -3.34
C HIS A 6 14.20 13.94 -3.81
N ALA A 7 13.39 13.90 -4.89
CA ALA A 7 12.67 15.07 -5.39
C ALA A 7 11.67 15.65 -4.39
N SER A 8 11.19 14.81 -3.45
CA SER A 8 10.28 15.20 -2.37
C SER A 8 10.98 15.54 -1.06
N GLY A 9 12.32 15.56 -1.02
CA GLY A 9 13.10 15.81 0.18
C GLY A 9 13.02 14.66 1.22
N LEU A 10 12.63 13.46 0.79
CA LEU A 10 12.46 12.30 1.66
C LEU A 10 13.70 11.42 1.67
N GLN A 11 14.10 10.95 2.84
CA GLN A 11 15.13 9.92 2.98
C GLN A 11 14.48 8.54 2.86
N LEU A 12 14.88 7.75 1.85
CA LEU A 12 14.37 6.41 1.60
C LEU A 12 15.37 5.35 2.06
N HIS A 13 14.94 4.50 2.98
CA HIS A 13 15.66 3.29 3.38
C HIS A 13 14.97 2.06 2.78
N VAL A 14 15.73 1.17 2.14
CA VAL A 14 15.19 -0.06 1.55
C VAL A 14 15.46 -1.21 2.49
N LEU A 15 14.41 -1.79 3.05
CA LEU A 15 14.46 -3.00 3.85
C LEU A 15 14.00 -4.20 3.02
N ARG A 16 14.48 -5.38 3.34
CA ARG A 16 14.19 -6.60 2.59
C ARG A 16 13.74 -7.72 3.53
N ALA A 17 12.66 -8.39 3.13
CA ALA A 17 12.14 -9.56 3.82
C ALA A 17 11.70 -10.59 2.78
N SER A 18 11.93 -11.86 3.03
CA SER A 18 11.49 -12.98 2.19
C SER A 18 10.88 -14.11 3.01
N THR A 19 10.97 -14.02 4.33
CA THR A 19 10.38 -14.98 5.26
C THR A 19 9.52 -14.25 6.29
N VAL A 20 8.62 -14.98 6.93
CA VAL A 20 7.79 -14.47 8.01
C VAL A 20 8.63 -13.96 9.18
N ALA A 21 9.72 -14.67 9.51
CA ALA A 21 10.66 -14.27 10.57
C ALA A 21 11.41 -12.96 10.26
N ASP A 22 11.68 -12.69 8.98
CA ASP A 22 12.30 -11.42 8.57
C ASP A 22 11.39 -10.23 8.89
N LEU A 23 10.06 -10.40 8.84
CA LEU A 23 9.11 -9.31 9.07
C LEU A 23 9.25 -8.73 10.48
N ASP A 24 9.32 -9.59 11.50
CA ASP A 24 9.50 -9.13 12.90
C ASP A 24 10.82 -8.37 13.07
N THR A 25 11.91 -8.87 12.48
CA THR A 25 13.22 -8.22 12.50
C THR A 25 13.20 -6.86 11.79
N VAL A 26 12.54 -6.79 10.63
CA VAL A 26 12.40 -5.56 9.86
C VAL A 26 11.62 -4.52 10.66
N PHE A 27 10.47 -4.89 11.24
CA PHE A 27 9.67 -3.95 12.04
C PHE A 27 10.40 -3.48 13.30
N ALA A 28 11.21 -4.32 13.94
CA ALA A 28 12.06 -3.91 15.04
C ALA A 28 13.12 -2.87 14.62
N SER A 29 13.69 -3.01 13.42
CA SER A 29 14.69 -2.07 12.89
C SER A 29 14.08 -0.72 12.45
N ILE A 30 12.80 -0.67 12.07
CA ILE A 30 12.11 0.56 11.67
C ILE A 30 12.14 1.60 12.78
N ALA A 31 11.90 1.18 14.02
CA ALA A 31 11.96 2.07 15.19
C ALA A 31 13.34 2.70 15.38
N GLN A 32 14.40 1.92 15.14
CA GLN A 32 15.79 2.39 15.24
C GLN A 32 16.15 3.40 14.14
N LEU A 33 15.57 3.22 12.94
CA LEU A 33 15.78 4.13 11.81
C LEU A 33 15.00 5.45 11.94
N GLY A 34 14.10 5.54 12.92
CA GLY A 34 13.26 6.73 13.15
C GLY A 34 12.40 7.08 11.91
N ALA A 35 11.91 6.05 11.21
CA ALA A 35 11.12 6.25 10.01
C ALA A 35 9.70 6.70 10.33
N GLY A 36 9.21 7.72 9.62
CA GLY A 36 7.85 8.25 9.78
C GLY A 36 6.78 7.41 9.09
N GLY A 37 7.16 6.48 8.20
CA GLY A 37 6.20 5.62 7.50
C GLY A 37 6.85 4.53 6.68
N LEU A 38 6.05 3.52 6.31
CA LEU A 38 6.45 2.35 5.57
C LEU A 38 5.63 2.21 4.28
N VAL A 39 6.32 2.07 3.15
CA VAL A 39 5.70 1.66 1.88
C VAL A 39 6.03 0.19 1.65
N ILE A 40 5.01 -0.65 1.49
CA ILE A 40 5.18 -2.06 1.18
C ILE A 40 5.05 -2.25 -0.34
N SER A 41 6.03 -2.91 -0.96
CA SER A 41 5.99 -3.22 -2.39
C SER A 41 4.88 -4.22 -2.70
N SER A 42 4.29 -4.09 -3.89
CA SER A 42 3.26 -5.02 -4.37
C SER A 42 3.92 -6.33 -4.81
N ASP A 43 4.03 -7.26 -3.88
CA ASP A 43 4.62 -8.58 -4.05
C ASP A 43 3.70 -9.66 -3.50
N SER A 44 3.74 -10.86 -4.08
CA SER A 44 2.89 -11.99 -3.70
C SER A 44 3.13 -12.45 -2.27
N PHE A 45 4.37 -12.42 -1.80
CA PHE A 45 4.72 -12.77 -0.43
C PHE A 45 4.04 -11.80 0.55
N PHE A 46 4.22 -10.50 0.35
CA PHE A 46 3.62 -9.48 1.23
C PHE A 46 2.10 -9.47 1.13
N PHE A 47 1.52 -9.74 -0.05
CA PHE A 47 0.09 -9.89 -0.19
C PHE A 47 -0.46 -11.03 0.67
N GLY A 48 0.20 -12.21 0.65
CA GLY A 48 -0.16 -13.35 1.49
C GLY A 48 -0.02 -13.08 2.99
N GLN A 49 0.85 -12.15 3.39
CA GLN A 49 1.10 -11.77 4.78
C GLN A 49 0.38 -10.48 5.22
N SER A 50 -0.63 -10.02 4.46
CA SER A 50 -1.31 -8.73 4.71
C SER A 50 -1.82 -8.57 6.13
N LYS A 51 -2.37 -9.62 6.74
CA LYS A 51 -2.86 -9.60 8.13
C LYS A 51 -1.72 -9.44 9.15
N GLN A 52 -0.62 -10.15 8.95
CA GLN A 52 0.53 -10.05 9.83
C GLN A 52 1.19 -8.68 9.71
N LEU A 53 1.39 -8.19 8.49
CA LEU A 53 1.93 -6.85 8.23
C LEU A 53 1.08 -5.76 8.85
N ALA A 54 -0.24 -5.84 8.75
CA ALA A 54 -1.16 -4.91 9.38
C ALA A 54 -1.02 -4.93 10.92
N THR A 55 -0.94 -6.13 11.50
CA THR A 55 -0.76 -6.30 12.95
C THR A 55 0.57 -5.72 13.43
N LEU A 56 1.66 -5.99 12.70
CA LEU A 56 2.99 -5.46 13.03
C LEU A 56 3.03 -3.94 12.89
N ALA A 57 2.42 -3.39 11.83
CA ALA A 57 2.34 -1.95 11.61
C ALA A 57 1.65 -1.23 12.79
N VAL A 58 0.53 -1.74 13.26
CA VAL A 58 -0.18 -1.18 14.41
C VAL A 58 0.62 -1.36 15.70
N ARG A 59 1.17 -2.56 15.93
CA ARG A 59 1.98 -2.88 17.13
C ARG A 59 3.19 -1.97 17.28
N HIS A 60 3.87 -1.65 16.18
CA HIS A 60 5.05 -0.78 16.18
C HIS A 60 4.71 0.69 15.92
N ALA A 61 3.43 1.04 15.86
CA ALA A 61 2.92 2.39 15.59
C ALA A 61 3.52 3.01 14.29
N VAL A 62 3.68 2.19 13.23
CA VAL A 62 4.25 2.61 11.95
C VAL A 62 3.14 2.86 10.93
N PRO A 63 2.92 4.10 10.48
CA PRO A 63 2.00 4.39 9.38
C PRO A 63 2.43 3.63 8.11
N THR A 64 1.53 2.83 7.54
CA THR A 64 1.91 1.91 6.46
C THR A 64 0.95 2.03 5.28
N ILE A 65 1.51 2.09 4.07
CA ILE A 65 0.77 2.07 2.80
C ILE A 65 1.14 0.83 1.98
N PHE A 66 0.12 0.24 1.35
CA PHE A 66 0.27 -0.91 0.46
C PHE A 66 -0.49 -0.69 -0.87
N GLY A 67 -0.19 -1.50 -1.90
CA GLY A 67 -0.81 -1.38 -3.22
C GLY A 67 -2.23 -1.93 -3.32
N PHE A 68 -2.70 -2.71 -2.34
CA PHE A 68 -3.97 -3.45 -2.43
C PHE A 68 -4.89 -3.14 -1.24
N ARG A 69 -6.20 -2.96 -1.52
CA ARG A 69 -7.21 -2.67 -0.51
C ARG A 69 -7.36 -3.77 0.55
N GLU A 70 -7.00 -5.00 0.19
CA GLU A 70 -7.07 -6.17 1.07
C GLU A 70 -6.22 -5.97 2.33
N PHE A 71 -5.12 -5.24 2.24
CA PHE A 71 -4.32 -4.84 3.39
C PHE A 71 -5.12 -3.96 4.37
N VAL A 72 -5.91 -3.03 3.84
CA VAL A 72 -6.74 -2.14 4.67
C VAL A 72 -7.87 -2.92 5.34
N THR A 73 -8.48 -3.87 4.63
CA THR A 73 -9.50 -4.75 5.21
C THR A 73 -8.93 -5.71 6.26
N ALA A 74 -7.64 -6.04 6.16
CA ALA A 74 -6.92 -6.83 7.17
C ALA A 74 -6.50 -6.01 8.42
N GLY A 75 -6.80 -4.71 8.45
CA GLY A 75 -6.48 -3.82 9.58
C GLY A 75 -5.33 -2.85 9.31
N GLY A 76 -4.74 -2.86 8.11
CA GLY A 76 -3.71 -1.89 7.71
C GLY A 76 -4.25 -0.46 7.59
N LEU A 77 -3.36 0.53 7.62
CA LEU A 77 -3.75 1.94 7.64
C LEU A 77 -4.33 2.39 6.29
N MET A 78 -3.58 2.24 5.21
CA MET A 78 -4.03 2.73 3.91
C MET A 78 -3.52 1.89 2.74
N SER A 79 -4.23 1.99 1.61
CA SER A 79 -3.78 1.44 0.34
C SER A 79 -4.03 2.43 -0.79
N TYR A 80 -3.12 2.43 -1.76
CA TYR A 80 -3.24 3.22 -2.97
C TYR A 80 -2.84 2.38 -4.17
N GLY A 81 -3.81 2.07 -5.03
CA GLY A 81 -3.57 1.21 -6.18
C GLY A 81 -4.83 0.86 -6.97
N GLY A 82 -4.66 0.01 -7.97
CA GLY A 82 -5.75 -0.49 -8.79
C GLY A 82 -6.57 -1.58 -8.11
N SER A 83 -7.75 -1.85 -8.65
CA SER A 83 -8.61 -2.94 -8.19
C SER A 83 -8.09 -4.30 -8.67
N LEU A 84 -7.79 -5.18 -7.72
CA LEU A 84 -7.41 -6.57 -8.03
C LEU A 84 -8.55 -7.32 -8.74
N ALA A 85 -9.78 -7.10 -8.32
CA ALA A 85 -10.96 -7.70 -8.94
C ALA A 85 -11.12 -7.29 -10.41
N GLU A 86 -10.82 -6.02 -10.74
CA GLU A 86 -10.82 -5.54 -12.13
C GLU A 86 -9.71 -6.21 -12.94
N SER A 87 -8.51 -6.34 -12.36
CA SER A 87 -7.39 -7.03 -13.00
C SER A 87 -7.73 -8.50 -13.31
N PHE A 88 -8.30 -9.24 -12.37
CA PHE A 88 -8.75 -10.62 -12.60
C PHE A 88 -9.87 -10.72 -13.62
N ARG A 89 -10.77 -9.76 -13.66
CA ARG A 89 -11.82 -9.71 -14.70
C ARG A 89 -11.20 -9.60 -16.10
N TRP A 90 -10.19 -8.75 -16.29
CA TRP A 90 -9.48 -8.63 -17.55
C TRP A 90 -8.72 -9.91 -17.91
N VAL A 91 -8.06 -10.55 -16.93
CA VAL A 91 -7.43 -11.87 -17.14
C VAL A 91 -8.45 -12.88 -17.66
N GLY A 92 -9.64 -12.96 -17.07
CA GLY A 92 -10.72 -13.85 -17.53
C GLY A 92 -11.19 -13.53 -18.94
N ILE A 93 -11.37 -12.25 -19.29
CA ILE A 93 -11.76 -11.81 -20.63
C ILE A 93 -10.71 -12.25 -21.66
N TYR A 94 -9.42 -11.97 -21.40
CA TYR A 94 -8.35 -12.32 -22.32
C TYR A 94 -8.17 -13.84 -22.47
N THR A 95 -8.26 -14.57 -21.36
CA THR A 95 -8.26 -16.04 -21.41
C THR A 95 -9.39 -16.56 -22.31
N GLY A 96 -10.60 -16.03 -22.16
CA GLY A 96 -11.74 -16.42 -23.01
C GLY A 96 -11.54 -16.08 -24.48
N GLN A 97 -10.90 -14.95 -24.82
CA GLN A 97 -10.58 -14.58 -26.21
C GLN A 97 -9.51 -15.52 -26.82
N ILE A 98 -8.46 -15.83 -26.05
CA ILE A 98 -7.39 -16.74 -26.49
C ILE A 98 -7.95 -18.15 -26.74
N LEU A 99 -8.79 -18.65 -25.84
CA LEU A 99 -9.44 -19.96 -26.02
C LEU A 99 -10.37 -20.00 -27.25
N LYS A 100 -10.86 -18.86 -27.72
CA LYS A 100 -11.63 -18.71 -28.95
C LYS A 100 -10.78 -18.49 -30.21
N GLY A 101 -9.43 -18.53 -30.07
CA GLY A 101 -8.49 -18.44 -31.18
C GLY A 101 -7.84 -17.07 -31.39
N ALA A 102 -8.09 -16.09 -30.53
CA ALA A 102 -7.36 -14.82 -30.59
C ALA A 102 -5.87 -15.03 -30.25
N LYS A 103 -4.98 -14.38 -30.98
CA LYS A 103 -3.55 -14.44 -30.66
C LYS A 103 -3.22 -13.45 -29.54
N PRO A 104 -2.43 -13.85 -28.53
CA PRO A 104 -2.02 -12.94 -27.45
C PRO A 104 -1.37 -11.64 -27.93
N ALA A 105 -0.61 -11.69 -29.03
CA ALA A 105 0.06 -10.54 -29.62
C ALA A 105 -0.92 -9.48 -30.18
N ASP A 106 -2.14 -9.88 -30.54
CA ASP A 106 -3.15 -8.99 -31.12
C ASP A 106 -4.04 -8.37 -30.04
N LEU A 107 -3.90 -8.80 -28.77
CA LEU A 107 -4.70 -8.28 -27.68
C LEU A 107 -4.13 -6.96 -27.16
N PRO A 108 -4.98 -5.91 -26.97
CA PRO A 108 -4.52 -4.62 -26.50
C PRO A 108 -4.04 -4.70 -25.05
N VAL A 109 -2.94 -4.00 -24.73
CA VAL A 109 -2.48 -3.86 -23.34
C VAL A 109 -3.44 -2.94 -22.58
N GLN A 110 -4.17 -3.50 -21.61
CA GLN A 110 -5.05 -2.72 -20.74
C GLN A 110 -4.29 -2.21 -19.53
N ARG A 111 -4.44 -0.92 -19.24
CA ARG A 111 -3.96 -0.32 -18.00
C ARG A 111 -5.15 -0.13 -17.06
N SER A 112 -4.97 -0.43 -15.78
CA SER A 112 -5.94 0.01 -14.78
C SER A 112 -5.97 1.52 -14.76
N THR A 113 -7.09 2.11 -15.15
CA THR A 113 -7.31 3.56 -15.13
C THR A 113 -7.92 4.02 -13.83
N LYS A 114 -8.46 3.10 -13.04
CA LYS A 114 -9.12 3.36 -11.79
C LYS A 114 -8.19 3.06 -10.63
N ILE A 115 -7.58 4.11 -10.10
CA ILE A 115 -6.76 4.05 -8.91
C ILE A 115 -7.61 4.54 -7.73
N GLU A 116 -7.57 3.80 -6.63
CA GLU A 116 -8.38 4.04 -5.46
C GLU A 116 -7.47 4.21 -4.23
N LEU A 117 -7.83 5.15 -3.36
CA LEU A 117 -7.25 5.32 -2.05
C LEU A 117 -8.25 4.80 -1.01
N PHE A 118 -7.81 3.86 -0.17
CA PHE A 118 -8.58 3.39 0.97
C PHE A 118 -7.84 3.72 2.26
N ILE A 119 -8.56 4.18 3.27
CA ILE A 119 -8.02 4.48 4.59
C ILE A 119 -8.88 3.79 5.64
N ASN A 120 -8.22 3.13 6.58
CA ASN A 120 -8.85 2.57 7.77
C ASN A 120 -8.85 3.60 8.89
N LEU A 121 -10.00 4.21 9.15
CA LEU A 121 -10.13 5.26 10.16
C LEU A 121 -9.89 4.75 11.59
N LEU A 122 -10.20 3.48 11.87
CA LEU A 122 -9.92 2.89 13.18
C LEU A 122 -8.42 2.75 13.41
N THR A 123 -7.69 2.31 12.38
CA THR A 123 -6.24 2.21 12.44
C THR A 123 -5.57 3.59 12.49
N ALA A 124 -6.09 4.57 11.74
CA ALA A 124 -5.61 5.95 11.81
C ALA A 124 -5.76 6.51 13.22
N GLN A 125 -6.90 6.32 13.85
CA GLN A 125 -7.15 6.74 15.24
C GLN A 125 -6.21 6.02 16.23
N ALA A 126 -6.01 4.70 16.06
CA ALA A 126 -5.09 3.93 16.91
C ALA A 126 -3.63 4.39 16.79
N LEU A 127 -3.24 4.91 15.63
CA LEU A 127 -1.91 5.48 15.36
C LEU A 127 -1.79 6.96 15.74
N GLY A 128 -2.84 7.58 16.28
CA GLY A 128 -2.86 9.01 16.60
C GLY A 128 -2.82 9.93 15.38
N ILE A 129 -3.20 9.42 14.21
CA ILE A 129 -3.24 10.18 12.96
C ILE A 129 -4.61 10.83 12.84
N GLU A 130 -4.65 12.15 12.99
CA GLU A 130 -5.87 12.92 12.71
C GLU A 130 -6.09 12.97 11.20
N SER A 131 -7.20 12.41 10.76
CA SER A 131 -7.62 12.47 9.36
C SER A 131 -8.70 13.53 9.20
N ALA A 132 -8.53 14.46 8.26
CA ALA A 132 -9.57 15.40 7.87
C ALA A 132 -10.86 14.67 7.45
N ALA A 133 -10.78 13.42 7.01
CA ALA A 133 -11.93 12.57 6.72
C ALA A 133 -12.76 12.25 7.98
N HIS A 134 -12.17 12.29 9.17
CA HIS A 134 -12.89 12.03 10.43
C HIS A 134 -13.87 13.17 10.78
N ALA A 135 -13.55 14.41 10.41
CA ALA A 135 -14.42 15.55 10.62
C ALA A 135 -15.67 15.54 9.70
N THR A 136 -15.53 14.94 8.51
CA THR A 136 -16.61 14.91 7.50
C THR A 136 -17.45 13.62 7.56
N TYR A 137 -16.87 12.50 8.06
CA TYR A 137 -17.50 11.18 8.07
C TYR A 137 -17.28 10.44 9.39
N PRO A 138 -18.13 10.66 10.40
CA PRO A 138 -17.97 10.10 11.74
C PRO A 138 -18.30 8.59 11.85
N ARG A 139 -18.41 7.86 10.75
CA ARG A 139 -18.78 6.43 10.77
C ARG A 139 -17.56 5.52 10.82
N ARG A 140 -17.61 4.52 11.67
CA ARG A 140 -16.62 3.45 11.86
C ARG A 140 -16.46 2.64 10.56
N GLY A 141 -15.23 2.47 10.06
CA GLY A 141 -14.95 1.58 8.95
C GLY A 141 -13.82 2.03 8.02
N CYS A 142 -13.60 1.26 6.97
CA CYS A 142 -12.71 1.62 5.88
C CYS A 142 -13.39 2.62 4.96
N TYR A 143 -12.71 3.71 4.64
CA TYR A 143 -13.21 4.74 3.76
C TYR A 143 -12.51 4.68 2.41
N ARG A 144 -13.32 4.72 1.32
CA ARG A 144 -12.82 4.87 -0.05
C ARG A 144 -12.86 6.34 -0.43
N MET A 145 -11.72 6.91 -0.78
CA MET A 145 -11.63 8.25 -1.33
C MET A 145 -11.58 8.20 -2.86
N ASN A 146 -12.39 9.03 -3.52
CA ASN A 146 -12.25 9.30 -4.95
C ASN A 146 -11.13 10.31 -5.17
N TRP A 147 -10.56 10.35 -6.37
CA TRP A 147 -9.47 11.25 -6.76
C TRP A 147 -9.75 12.73 -6.46
N LEU A 148 -11.02 13.14 -6.45
CA LEU A 148 -11.44 14.50 -6.11
C LEU A 148 -11.24 14.84 -4.63
N ASP A 149 -11.40 13.86 -3.75
CA ASP A 149 -11.26 14.04 -2.29
C ASP A 149 -9.79 14.13 -1.86
N VAL A 150 -8.86 13.52 -2.62
CA VAL A 150 -7.42 13.57 -2.36
C VAL A 150 -6.83 14.98 -2.54
N ARG A 151 -7.47 15.84 -3.35
CA ARG A 151 -7.04 17.24 -3.53
C ARG A 151 -7.19 18.11 -2.29
N PHE A 152 -8.04 17.71 -1.34
CA PHE A 152 -8.28 18.44 -0.09
C PHE A 152 -7.37 18.01 1.06
N TRP A 153 -6.59 16.96 0.90
CA TRP A 153 -5.55 16.63 1.87
C TRP A 153 -4.43 17.64 1.74
N HIS A 154 -4.31 18.49 2.74
CA HIS A 154 -3.21 19.45 2.80
C HIS A 154 -1.89 18.68 2.67
N LYS A 155 -1.08 19.11 1.72
CA LYS A 155 0.26 18.57 1.43
C LYS A 155 1.13 18.44 2.71
N ALA A 156 0.83 19.25 3.71
CA ALA A 156 1.48 19.26 5.02
C ALA A 156 1.25 17.97 5.84
N ASP A 157 0.03 17.42 5.85
CA ASP A 157 -0.31 16.32 6.76
C ASP A 157 0.34 14.99 6.34
N ILE A 158 0.36 14.70 5.04
CA ILE A 158 1.01 13.49 4.51
C ILE A 158 2.54 13.65 4.55
N THR A 159 3.06 14.84 4.26
CA THR A 159 4.51 15.09 4.24
C THR A 159 5.11 14.98 5.64
N THR A 160 4.40 15.41 6.65
CA THR A 160 4.87 15.34 8.05
C THR A 160 4.92 13.89 8.55
N VAL A 161 3.95 13.06 8.16
CA VAL A 161 3.91 11.63 8.54
C VAL A 161 4.99 10.81 7.83
N PHE A 162 5.36 11.18 6.60
CA PHE A 162 6.32 10.42 5.78
C PHE A 162 7.66 11.14 5.57
N GLN A 163 8.11 11.98 6.49
CA GLN A 163 9.43 12.65 6.37
C GLN A 163 10.60 11.68 6.18
N ARG A 164 10.48 10.47 6.71
CA ARG A 164 11.40 9.36 6.45
C ARG A 164 10.57 8.15 6.00
N CYS A 165 10.65 7.81 4.73
CA CYS A 165 9.90 6.70 4.16
C CYS A 165 10.78 5.45 4.07
N LEU A 166 10.21 4.31 4.46
CA LEU A 166 10.80 2.99 4.28
C LEU A 166 10.10 2.25 3.16
N LEU A 167 10.88 1.57 2.34
CA LEU A 167 10.37 0.63 1.35
C LEU A 167 10.68 -0.80 1.79
N LEU A 168 9.64 -1.58 2.05
CA LEU A 168 9.77 -3.02 2.24
C LEU A 168 9.67 -3.71 0.88
N SER A 169 10.73 -4.42 0.50
CA SER A 169 10.80 -5.19 -0.74
C SER A 169 11.29 -6.62 -0.46
N GLU A 170 10.94 -7.55 -1.33
CA GLU A 170 11.45 -8.92 -1.25
C GLU A 170 12.95 -8.97 -1.53
N LYS A 171 13.66 -9.90 -0.87
CA LYS A 171 15.05 -10.19 -1.20
C LYS A 171 15.09 -10.84 -2.59
N PRO A 172 16.05 -10.48 -3.46
CA PRO A 172 16.24 -11.23 -4.69
C PRO A 172 16.58 -12.67 -4.32
N THR A 173 15.85 -13.61 -4.89
CA THR A 173 16.22 -15.04 -4.84
C THR A 173 17.55 -15.15 -5.56
N SER A 174 18.61 -15.52 -4.82
CA SER A 174 19.89 -15.91 -5.42
C SER A 174 19.65 -17.16 -6.24
N GLY A 175 19.62 -17.02 -7.58
CA GLY A 175 19.71 -18.14 -8.51
C GLY A 175 21.10 -18.78 -8.48
#